data_26db784ab600fa4e20abcd2a643495fe
#
_entry.id   26db784ab600fa4e20abcd2a643495fe
#
_cell.length_a   1.000
_cell.length_b   1.000
_cell.length_c   1.000
_cell.angle_alpha   90.00
_cell.angle_beta   90.00
_cell.angle_gamma   90.00
#
_symmetry.space_group_name_H-M   'P 1'
#
loop_
_entity.id
_entity.type
_entity.pdbx_description
1 polymer ?
#
loop_
_entity_poly.entity_id
_entity_poly.type
_entity_poly.pdbx_seq_one_letter_code
_entity_poly.pdbx_strand_id
1 'polypeptide(L)'
;ALSSAASDVYKRQLIGCTPAQKQVMQNDAEVQHPYIIDMSELEISETPQMLSDFADSISYIRLSEEPLLPEIALTFHLYVDKNENIYIKEGSLVYKYNPKGEFIKSLFNVGQGPKEVILPFGDPVYNSEQQFMLVNNYGVNFKQYSLEGTYMGDFRTIDSLDNHKRFIASIEDKDVFYYEYHYPKRGEEINLDGPYLWYVRSRSNDSIIYKMPNHLFHIKATKGMYLAFGGEYPLYYNKIDSNLYMRHVYQDTIFRTTDALKWEPWYVIKHHQRDTDYANLMAITVGDMAKRDVEGVYQVFEVSPLPTGVLFAYNDLNGWRKDCKTGFCKIGEKALTCSPNSFKNDLDDCLKSIRLPLCCHFQRNGYLYVLISTPDFFEEGAKPPFPDLTEDSNPVLVKLKLKKRWKETN
;
A
#
# COMPACT_ATOMS: atom_id res chain seq x y z
N ALA A 1 1.30 22.08 -30.70
CA ALA A 1 2.66 21.50 -30.84
C ALA A 1 3.39 21.23 -29.49
N LEU A 2 2.66 21.13 -28.37
CA LEU A 2 3.25 20.87 -27.05
C LEU A 2 2.81 19.53 -26.40
N SER A 3 1.97 18.73 -27.07
CA SER A 3 1.52 17.43 -26.51
C SER A 3 2.50 16.27 -26.81
N SER A 4 3.52 16.48 -27.62
CA SER A 4 4.50 15.43 -27.97
C SER A 4 5.73 15.37 -27.01
N ALA A 5 5.95 16.39 -26.19
CA ALA A 5 7.16 16.48 -25.39
C ALA A 5 7.22 15.50 -24.20
N ALA A 6 6.08 15.18 -23.58
CA ALA A 6 6.04 14.22 -22.47
C ALA A 6 6.20 12.77 -22.98
N SER A 7 5.59 12.47 -24.13
CA SER A 7 5.77 11.18 -24.81
C SER A 7 7.21 10.98 -25.29
N ASP A 8 7.89 12.05 -25.68
CA ASP A 8 9.27 11.97 -26.20
C ASP A 8 10.34 11.80 -25.11
N VAL A 9 10.09 12.23 -23.89
CA VAL A 9 11.01 11.95 -22.77
C VAL A 9 10.99 10.45 -22.42
N TYR A 10 9.82 9.81 -22.45
CA TYR A 10 9.71 8.37 -22.28
C TYR A 10 10.27 7.59 -23.47
N LYS A 11 10.03 8.06 -24.69
CA LYS A 11 10.58 7.42 -25.91
C LYS A 11 12.11 7.54 -25.98
N ARG A 12 12.71 8.61 -25.50
CA ARG A 12 14.18 8.75 -25.52
C ARG A 12 14.90 7.87 -24.49
N GLN A 13 14.24 7.44 -23.44
CA GLN A 13 14.79 6.43 -22.51
C GLN A 13 14.63 4.99 -23.02
N LEU A 14 13.73 4.74 -23.98
CA LEU A 14 13.49 3.43 -24.57
C LEU A 14 14.22 3.17 -25.91
N ILE A 15 14.85 4.19 -26.54
CA ILE A 15 15.53 4.06 -27.84
C ILE A 15 17.03 3.70 -27.67
N GLY A 16 17.35 2.91 -26.67
CA GLY A 16 18.67 2.32 -26.48
C GLY A 16 18.76 0.82 -26.74
N CYS A 17 17.70 0.15 -27.17
CA CYS A 17 17.71 -1.30 -27.39
C CYS A 17 17.54 -1.66 -28.86
N THR A 18 18.63 -1.96 -29.52
CA THR A 18 18.68 -2.64 -30.83
C THR A 18 18.12 -4.05 -30.67
N PRO A 19 17.32 -4.59 -31.63
CA PRO A 19 16.79 -5.94 -31.54
C PRO A 19 17.89 -6.96 -31.80
N ALA A 20 18.35 -7.63 -30.78
CA ALA A 20 19.23 -8.79 -30.91
C ALA A 20 18.42 -10.09 -30.83
N GLN A 21 18.71 -10.91 -31.79
CA GLN A 21 18.29 -12.26 -32.11
C GLN A 21 17.88 -13.17 -30.94
N LYS A 22 16.82 -13.95 -31.19
CA LYS A 22 16.42 -15.12 -30.43
C LYS A 22 17.61 -16.09 -30.21
N GLN A 23 18.04 -16.20 -28.99
CA GLN A 23 18.67 -17.40 -28.48
C GLN A 23 17.98 -17.80 -27.19
N VAL A 24 17.35 -18.96 -27.23
CA VAL A 24 16.84 -19.67 -26.06
C VAL A 24 18.04 -20.09 -25.24
N MET A 25 18.33 -19.38 -24.19
CA MET A 25 19.14 -19.83 -23.07
C MET A 25 18.38 -19.47 -21.79
N GLN A 26 17.98 -20.50 -21.06
CA GLN A 26 17.63 -20.42 -19.65
C GLN A 26 18.87 -19.90 -18.90
N ASN A 27 18.98 -18.61 -18.79
CA ASN A 27 19.92 -17.96 -17.90
C ASN A 27 19.10 -17.08 -16.94
N ASP A 28 19.35 -17.30 -15.69
CA ASP A 28 18.95 -16.50 -14.53
C ASP A 28 18.98 -15.00 -14.79
N ALA A 29 17.99 -14.49 -15.52
CA ALA A 29 17.92 -13.10 -15.88
C ALA A 29 17.63 -12.29 -14.62
N GLU A 30 18.52 -11.38 -14.29
CA GLU A 30 18.27 -10.31 -13.35
C GLU A 30 16.98 -9.59 -13.74
N VAL A 31 16.03 -9.48 -12.81
CA VAL A 31 14.75 -8.82 -13.11
C VAL A 31 15.02 -7.39 -13.51
N GLN A 32 14.73 -7.06 -14.77
CA GLN A 32 14.85 -5.69 -15.24
C GLN A 32 13.73 -4.83 -14.64
N HIS A 33 14.08 -3.73 -14.02
CA HIS A 33 13.13 -2.73 -13.58
C HIS A 33 13.09 -1.56 -14.56
N PRO A 34 11.91 -0.96 -14.73
CA PRO A 34 10.63 -1.29 -14.13
C PRO A 34 10.04 -2.60 -14.65
N TYR A 35 9.47 -3.41 -13.74
CA TYR A 35 8.71 -4.59 -14.13
C TYR A 35 7.29 -4.19 -14.56
N ILE A 36 6.84 -4.71 -15.71
CA ILE A 36 5.53 -4.35 -16.27
C ILE A 36 4.48 -5.32 -15.77
N ILE A 37 3.43 -4.79 -15.14
CA ILE A 37 2.22 -5.49 -14.77
C ILE A 37 1.17 -5.17 -15.85
N ASP A 38 1.04 -6.04 -16.84
CA ASP A 38 0.16 -5.81 -18.00
C ASP A 38 -1.26 -6.34 -17.74
N MET A 39 -2.14 -5.47 -17.26
CA MET A 39 -3.54 -5.82 -17.00
C MET A 39 -4.33 -6.15 -18.28
N SER A 40 -3.81 -5.82 -19.45
CA SER A 40 -4.46 -6.19 -20.72
C SER A 40 -4.27 -7.66 -21.09
N GLU A 41 -3.33 -8.34 -20.45
CA GLU A 41 -3.06 -9.77 -20.59
C GLU A 41 -3.62 -10.59 -19.41
N LEU A 42 -4.54 -9.98 -18.64
CA LEU A 42 -5.14 -10.58 -17.46
C LEU A 42 -5.98 -11.80 -17.82
N GLU A 43 -5.62 -12.95 -17.29
CA GLU A 43 -6.43 -14.16 -17.36
C GLU A 43 -7.12 -14.40 -16.01
N ILE A 44 -8.45 -14.43 -16.04
CA ILE A 44 -9.22 -14.77 -14.84
C ILE A 44 -9.33 -16.30 -14.78
N SER A 45 -8.61 -16.88 -13.83
CA SER A 45 -8.68 -18.33 -13.59
C SER A 45 -9.91 -18.66 -12.74
N GLU A 46 -10.63 -19.72 -13.11
CA GLU A 46 -11.65 -20.32 -12.25
C GLU A 46 -11.02 -21.04 -11.04
N THR A 47 -9.75 -21.44 -11.18
CA THR A 47 -8.99 -22.08 -10.11
C THR A 47 -8.36 -21.00 -9.21
N PRO A 48 -8.62 -21.04 -7.90
CA PRO A 48 -8.01 -20.06 -6.99
C PRO A 48 -6.49 -20.22 -6.96
N GLN A 49 -5.78 -19.11 -6.92
CA GLN A 49 -4.33 -19.11 -6.64
C GLN A 49 -4.09 -19.57 -5.20
N MET A 50 -2.93 -20.16 -4.98
CA MET A 50 -2.57 -20.80 -3.71
C MET A 50 -1.61 -19.91 -2.90
N LEU A 51 -1.65 -20.01 -1.58
CA LEU A 51 -0.66 -19.36 -0.73
C LEU A 51 0.75 -19.91 -1.02
N SER A 52 0.86 -21.20 -1.35
CA SER A 52 2.13 -21.83 -1.71
C SER A 52 2.76 -21.24 -2.98
N ASP A 53 2.08 -20.44 -3.78
CA ASP A 53 2.68 -19.77 -4.93
C ASP A 53 3.79 -18.80 -4.50
N PHE A 54 3.65 -18.16 -3.33
CA PHE A 54 4.57 -17.14 -2.83
C PHE A 54 5.06 -17.35 -1.39
N ALA A 55 4.50 -18.29 -0.63
CA ALA A 55 4.90 -18.59 0.74
C ALA A 55 5.39 -20.04 0.90
N ASP A 56 6.34 -20.27 1.80
CA ASP A 56 6.89 -21.58 2.13
C ASP A 56 6.16 -22.24 3.32
N SER A 57 5.66 -21.43 4.23
CA SER A 57 4.98 -21.90 5.44
C SER A 57 4.09 -20.84 6.04
N ILE A 58 3.15 -21.29 6.86
CA ILE A 58 2.22 -20.49 7.61
C ILE A 58 2.36 -20.78 9.11
N SER A 59 2.18 -19.79 9.95
CA SER A 59 2.12 -19.92 11.40
C SER A 59 1.19 -18.87 11.99
N TYR A 60 0.76 -19.07 13.22
CA TYR A 60 -0.29 -18.30 13.87
C TYR A 60 0.19 -17.75 15.20
N ILE A 61 -0.15 -16.50 15.48
CA ILE A 61 0.10 -15.85 16.76
C ILE A 61 -1.26 -15.41 17.32
N ARG A 62 -1.64 -16.00 18.45
CA ARG A 62 -2.86 -15.61 19.16
C ARG A 62 -2.60 -14.30 19.89
N LEU A 63 -3.45 -13.32 19.68
CA LEU A 63 -3.46 -12.11 20.49
C LEU A 63 -4.16 -12.36 21.82
N SER A 64 -3.69 -11.74 22.91
CA SER A 64 -4.38 -11.75 24.20
C SER A 64 -5.82 -11.27 24.07
N GLU A 65 -6.73 -11.83 24.85
CA GLU A 65 -8.15 -11.44 24.83
C GLU A 65 -8.39 -10.03 25.42
N GLU A 66 -7.44 -9.48 26.13
CA GLU A 66 -7.46 -8.11 26.62
C GLU A 66 -6.31 -7.29 26.03
N PRO A 67 -6.61 -6.09 25.49
CA PRO A 67 -7.94 -5.52 25.28
C PRO A 67 -8.71 -6.26 24.18
N LEU A 68 -10.03 -6.36 24.30
CA LEU A 68 -10.85 -6.90 23.24
C LEU A 68 -10.82 -5.94 22.05
N LEU A 69 -10.41 -6.46 20.91
CA LEU A 69 -10.43 -5.73 19.64
C LEU A 69 -11.77 -5.98 18.93
N PRO A 70 -12.37 -4.96 18.32
CA PRO A 70 -13.57 -5.17 17.52
C PRO A 70 -13.26 -6.00 16.26
N GLU A 71 -14.29 -6.37 15.53
CA GLU A 71 -14.13 -6.99 14.21
C GLU A 71 -13.24 -6.13 13.31
N ILE A 72 -12.35 -6.79 12.54
CA ILE A 72 -11.38 -6.11 11.69
C ILE A 72 -12.10 -5.23 10.67
N ALA A 73 -11.94 -3.94 10.81
CA ALA A 73 -12.43 -2.95 9.88
C ALA A 73 -11.30 -2.37 9.02
N LEU A 74 -11.64 -1.63 7.99
CA LEU A 74 -10.68 -0.90 7.13
C LEU A 74 -9.81 0.11 7.89
N THR A 75 -10.15 0.41 9.15
CA THR A 75 -9.41 1.33 10.04
C THR A 75 -8.26 0.67 10.80
N PHE A 76 -8.14 -0.65 10.70
CA PHE A 76 -7.01 -1.35 11.32
C PHE A 76 -5.73 -1.09 10.55
N HIS A 77 -4.66 -0.82 11.28
CA HIS A 77 -3.32 -0.74 10.73
C HIS A 77 -2.37 -1.61 11.54
N LEU A 78 -1.61 -2.44 10.85
CA LEU A 78 -0.66 -3.37 11.43
C LEU A 78 0.77 -2.90 11.18
N TYR A 79 1.59 -2.94 12.20
CA TYR A 79 3.04 -2.74 12.10
C TYR A 79 3.77 -3.77 12.97
N VAL A 80 4.89 -4.28 12.49
CA VAL A 80 5.77 -5.19 13.23
C VAL A 80 7.17 -4.60 13.26
N ASP A 81 7.76 -4.43 14.44
CA ASP A 81 9.10 -3.86 14.58
C ASP A 81 10.21 -4.89 14.33
N LYS A 82 11.47 -4.46 14.42
CA LYS A 82 12.63 -5.33 14.23
C LYS A 82 12.80 -6.42 15.29
N ASN A 83 12.15 -6.27 16.44
CA ASN A 83 12.14 -7.24 17.53
C ASN A 83 10.89 -8.14 17.49
N GLU A 84 10.13 -8.07 16.39
CA GLU A 84 8.85 -8.76 16.19
C GLU A 84 7.75 -8.32 17.17
N ASN A 85 7.88 -7.19 17.88
CA ASN A 85 6.76 -6.63 18.59
C ASN A 85 5.69 -6.18 17.61
N ILE A 86 4.43 -6.43 17.96
CA ILE A 86 3.28 -6.19 17.12
C ILE A 86 2.58 -4.93 17.59
N TYR A 87 2.23 -4.06 16.66
CA TYR A 87 1.52 -2.81 16.92
C TYR A 87 0.26 -2.81 16.05
N ILE A 88 -0.88 -2.71 16.71
CA ILE A 88 -2.18 -2.68 16.05
C ILE A 88 -2.86 -1.37 16.38
N LYS A 89 -3.08 -0.55 15.33
CA LYS A 89 -3.98 0.60 15.44
C LYS A 89 -5.41 0.09 15.24
N GLU A 90 -6.25 0.41 16.19
CA GLU A 90 -7.69 0.23 16.13
C GLU A 90 -8.36 1.52 16.58
N GLY A 91 -9.28 2.03 15.79
CA GLY A 91 -9.92 3.31 16.08
C GLY A 91 -8.91 4.41 16.39
N SER A 92 -8.94 4.88 17.63
CA SER A 92 -8.11 5.99 18.10
C SER A 92 -6.89 5.56 18.92
N LEU A 93 -6.61 4.27 19.06
CA LEU A 93 -5.53 3.76 19.90
C LEU A 93 -4.53 2.91 19.10
N VAL A 94 -3.33 2.81 19.63
CA VAL A 94 -2.31 1.86 19.17
C VAL A 94 -1.95 0.94 20.32
N TYR A 95 -2.18 -0.33 20.11
CA TYR A 95 -1.87 -1.38 21.07
C TYR A 95 -0.55 -2.04 20.73
N LYS A 96 0.28 -2.27 21.73
CA LYS A 96 1.54 -2.99 21.60
C LYS A 96 1.41 -4.37 22.22
N TYR A 97 1.82 -5.38 21.43
CA TYR A 97 1.94 -6.77 21.86
C TYR A 97 3.39 -7.23 21.69
N ASN A 98 3.78 -8.21 22.48
CA ASN A 98 5.08 -8.87 22.29
C ASN A 98 5.03 -9.87 21.10
N PRO A 99 6.16 -10.50 20.71
CA PRO A 99 6.21 -11.46 19.61
C PRO A 99 5.32 -12.71 19.79
N LYS A 100 4.84 -12.97 21.02
CA LYS A 100 3.94 -14.08 21.30
C LYS A 100 2.46 -13.70 21.26
N GLY A 101 2.16 -12.42 20.99
CA GLY A 101 0.80 -11.89 20.99
C GLY A 101 0.28 -11.48 22.36
N GLU A 102 1.11 -11.47 23.41
CA GLU A 102 0.71 -11.02 24.73
C GLU A 102 0.67 -9.48 24.75
N PHE A 103 -0.43 -8.91 25.24
CA PHE A 103 -0.61 -7.47 25.36
C PHE A 103 0.38 -6.87 26.32
N ILE A 104 1.03 -5.79 25.92
CA ILE A 104 1.94 -5.04 26.76
C ILE A 104 1.27 -3.77 27.27
N LYS A 105 0.77 -2.93 26.38
CA LYS A 105 0.11 -1.65 26.71
C LYS A 105 -0.46 -0.93 25.49
N SER A 106 -1.29 0.08 25.75
CA SER A 106 -1.56 1.16 24.78
C SER A 106 -0.40 2.15 24.77
N LEU A 107 -0.03 2.67 23.58
CA LEU A 107 1.15 3.53 23.44
C LEU A 107 0.91 4.97 23.84
N PHE A 108 -0.34 5.42 23.83
CA PHE A 108 -0.74 6.76 24.26
C PHE A 108 -2.21 6.76 24.70
N ASN A 109 -2.62 7.83 25.32
CA ASN A 109 -4.01 8.07 25.71
C ASN A 109 -4.69 9.04 24.76
N VAL A 110 -5.98 8.85 24.55
CA VAL A 110 -6.85 9.81 23.87
C VAL A 110 -7.42 10.78 24.89
N GLY A 111 -7.26 12.09 24.65
CA GLY A 111 -7.69 13.13 25.57
C GLY A 111 -7.20 14.51 25.16
N GLN A 112 -7.42 15.49 26.04
CA GLN A 112 -7.05 16.91 25.82
C GLN A 112 -5.77 17.33 26.58
N GLY A 113 -5.13 16.40 27.25
CA GLY A 113 -3.87 16.66 27.93
C GLY A 113 -2.70 16.94 26.98
N PRO A 114 -1.63 17.62 27.44
CA PRO A 114 -0.54 18.03 26.57
C PRO A 114 0.21 16.88 25.94
N LYS A 115 0.15 15.68 26.54
CA LYS A 115 0.77 14.45 26.03
C LYS A 115 -0.24 13.47 25.43
N GLU A 116 -1.50 13.84 25.35
CA GLU A 116 -2.59 13.00 24.84
C GLU A 116 -2.91 13.36 23.39
N VAL A 117 -3.48 12.43 22.65
CA VAL A 117 -3.93 12.64 21.28
C VAL A 117 -5.43 12.97 21.32
N ILE A 118 -5.82 14.12 20.80
CA ILE A 118 -7.21 14.58 20.85
C ILE A 118 -8.09 13.75 19.90
N LEU A 119 -7.66 13.65 18.65
CA LEU A 119 -8.35 12.91 17.61
C LEU A 119 -7.31 12.34 16.65
N PRO A 120 -6.88 11.09 16.84
CA PRO A 120 -5.94 10.46 15.94
C PRO A 120 -6.58 10.25 14.57
N PHE A 121 -6.06 10.93 13.58
CA PHE A 121 -6.57 10.88 12.21
C PHE A 121 -5.56 10.19 11.30
N GLY A 122 -6.02 9.21 10.53
CA GLY A 122 -5.16 8.43 9.64
C GLY A 122 -4.27 7.42 10.38
N ASP A 123 -3.33 6.85 9.66
CA ASP A 123 -2.45 5.83 10.18
C ASP A 123 -1.22 6.43 10.85
N PRO A 124 -0.71 5.80 11.93
CA PRO A 124 0.56 6.18 12.52
C PRO A 124 1.70 5.94 11.54
N VAL A 125 2.66 6.84 11.50
CA VAL A 125 3.88 6.64 10.72
C VAL A 125 5.01 6.19 11.62
N TYR A 126 5.54 5.01 11.34
CA TYR A 126 6.58 4.37 12.13
C TYR A 126 7.97 4.63 11.54
N ASN A 127 8.90 5.05 12.38
CA ASN A 127 10.33 5.07 12.06
C ASN A 127 11.03 3.96 12.85
N SER A 128 11.32 2.86 12.16
CA SER A 128 11.93 1.68 12.77
C SER A 128 13.41 1.88 13.12
N GLU A 129 14.09 2.75 12.41
CA GLU A 129 15.51 3.05 12.63
C GLU A 129 15.70 3.87 13.91
N GLN A 130 14.89 4.92 14.06
CA GLN A 130 14.94 5.83 15.22
C GLN A 130 13.98 5.46 16.35
N GLN A 131 13.25 4.34 16.22
CA GLN A 131 12.38 3.76 17.25
C GLN A 131 11.30 4.70 17.76
N PHE A 132 10.61 5.40 16.86
CA PHE A 132 9.45 6.22 17.21
C PHE A 132 8.30 6.05 16.22
N MET A 133 7.14 6.57 16.60
CA MET A 133 6.00 6.76 15.72
C MET A 133 5.50 8.20 15.80
N LEU A 134 4.89 8.66 14.72
CA LEU A 134 4.15 9.91 14.64
C LEU A 134 2.67 9.61 14.52
N VAL A 135 1.88 10.21 15.38
CA VAL A 135 0.42 10.09 15.37
C VAL A 135 -0.14 11.45 15.01
N ASN A 136 -0.98 11.50 13.98
CA ASN A 136 -1.67 12.73 13.60
C ASN A 136 -2.63 13.14 14.72
N ASN A 137 -2.48 14.37 15.21
CA ASN A 137 -3.29 14.94 16.26
C ASN A 137 -4.07 16.15 15.74
N TYR A 138 -5.06 15.89 14.92
CA TYR A 138 -5.89 16.89 14.30
C TYR A 138 -5.14 17.80 13.29
N GLY A 139 -5.25 17.48 12.03
CA GLY A 139 -4.70 18.27 10.92
C GLY A 139 -3.18 18.20 10.77
N VAL A 140 -2.51 19.34 10.91
CA VAL A 140 -1.05 19.48 10.68
C VAL A 140 -0.19 19.18 11.90
N ASN A 141 -0.81 18.88 13.04
CA ASN A 141 -0.10 18.60 14.27
C ASN A 141 0.09 17.10 14.46
N PHE A 142 1.30 16.69 14.73
CA PHE A 142 1.63 15.30 15.05
C PHE A 142 2.22 15.24 16.46
N LYS A 143 1.89 14.18 17.15
CA LYS A 143 2.57 13.83 18.41
C LYS A 143 3.55 12.70 18.14
N GLN A 144 4.76 12.88 18.62
CA GLN A 144 5.82 11.90 18.52
C GLN A 144 5.90 11.08 19.81
N TYR A 145 5.86 9.77 19.66
CA TYR A 145 6.06 8.81 20.75
C TYR A 145 7.17 7.84 20.39
N SER A 146 7.94 7.40 21.37
CA SER A 146 8.81 6.24 21.18
C SER A 146 7.95 4.99 20.95
N LEU A 147 8.53 3.92 20.40
CA LEU A 147 7.86 2.62 20.29
C LEU A 147 7.62 1.96 21.65
N GLU A 148 8.11 2.58 22.74
CA GLU A 148 7.78 2.24 24.12
C GLU A 148 6.67 3.13 24.70
N GLY A 149 6.05 3.99 23.91
CA GLY A 149 4.94 4.85 24.32
C GLY A 149 5.35 6.08 25.15
N THR A 150 6.63 6.43 25.17
CA THR A 150 7.09 7.65 25.81
C THR A 150 6.83 8.83 24.87
N TYR A 151 6.11 9.85 25.34
CA TYR A 151 5.94 11.09 24.60
C TYR A 151 7.27 11.82 24.43
N MET A 152 7.60 12.15 23.18
CA MET A 152 8.87 12.76 22.78
C MET A 152 8.72 14.23 22.37
N GLY A 153 7.51 14.70 22.12
CA GLY A 153 7.24 16.06 21.73
C GLY A 153 6.16 16.20 20.66
N ASP A 154 5.84 17.44 20.35
CA ASP A 154 4.98 17.78 19.22
C ASP A 154 5.83 17.98 17.97
N PHE A 155 5.37 17.42 16.86
CA PHE A 155 5.94 17.62 15.56
C PHE A 155 4.95 18.40 14.71
N ARG A 156 5.37 19.52 14.18
CA ARG A 156 4.54 20.34 13.29
C ARG A 156 5.06 20.26 11.86
N THR A 157 4.15 20.12 10.93
CA THR A 157 4.46 20.37 9.53
C THR A 157 4.54 21.89 9.32
N ILE A 158 5.61 22.37 8.68
CA ILE A 158 6.06 23.78 8.79
C ILE A 158 5.16 24.82 8.14
N ASP A 159 4.23 24.45 7.29
CA ASP A 159 3.45 25.45 6.58
C ASP A 159 2.04 25.58 7.11
N SER A 160 1.80 26.68 7.80
CA SER A 160 0.46 27.14 8.20
C SER A 160 -0.45 27.52 7.02
N LEU A 161 0.08 27.57 5.81
CA LEU A 161 -0.66 27.94 4.60
C LEU A 161 -1.19 26.75 3.80
N ASP A 162 -0.67 25.55 4.04
CA ASP A 162 -1.06 24.35 3.28
C ASP A 162 -1.62 23.25 4.19
N ASN A 163 -2.91 23.32 4.46
CA ASN A 163 -3.67 22.26 5.14
C ASN A 163 -3.75 20.94 4.37
N HIS A 164 -2.99 20.80 3.28
CA HIS A 164 -3.13 19.73 2.30
C HIS A 164 -1.93 18.80 2.22
N LYS A 165 -1.10 18.75 3.26
CA LYS A 165 0.09 17.89 3.29
C LYS A 165 -0.15 16.74 4.24
N ARG A 166 -0.02 15.51 3.73
CA ARG A 166 -0.05 14.30 4.56
C ARG A 166 1.35 13.76 4.74
N PHE A 167 1.68 13.47 5.96
CA PHE A 167 2.88 12.74 6.30
C PHE A 167 2.69 11.25 5.97
N ILE A 168 3.64 10.67 5.24
CA ILE A 168 3.51 9.30 4.70
C ILE A 168 4.50 8.36 5.35
N ALA A 169 5.77 8.76 5.39
CA ALA A 169 6.84 7.89 5.82
C ALA A 169 7.99 8.69 6.43
N SER A 170 8.76 8.02 7.26
CA SER A 170 10.02 8.51 7.77
C SER A 170 11.10 7.48 7.49
N ILE A 171 12.22 7.93 6.91
CA ILE A 171 13.38 7.11 6.57
C ILE A 171 14.60 7.83 7.12
N GLU A 172 15.27 7.24 8.12
CA GLU A 172 16.37 7.88 8.84
C GLU A 172 15.96 9.26 9.38
N ASP A 173 16.68 10.32 9.01
CA ASP A 173 16.41 11.71 9.35
C ASP A 173 15.52 12.45 8.34
N LYS A 174 14.87 11.74 7.44
CA LYS A 174 14.09 12.30 6.34
C LYS A 174 12.62 11.95 6.48
N ASP A 175 11.78 12.94 6.26
CA ASP A 175 10.33 12.82 6.28
C ASP A 175 9.75 13.02 4.87
N VAL A 176 8.90 12.10 4.45
CA VAL A 176 8.21 12.12 3.16
C VAL A 176 6.79 12.61 3.36
N PHE A 177 6.43 13.66 2.64
CA PHE A 177 5.10 14.25 2.65
C PHE A 177 4.48 14.15 1.28
N TYR A 178 3.23 13.76 1.27
CA TYR A 178 2.39 13.80 0.09
C TYR A 178 1.65 15.14 0.00
N TYR A 179 1.51 15.66 -1.22
CA TYR A 179 0.72 16.85 -1.46
C TYR A 179 -0.74 16.44 -1.68
N GLU A 180 -1.60 16.72 -0.71
CA GLU A 180 -3.03 16.45 -0.83
C GLU A 180 -3.68 17.54 -1.66
N TYR A 181 -4.29 17.15 -2.77
CA TYR A 181 -5.01 18.09 -3.61
C TYR A 181 -6.25 18.63 -2.90
N HIS A 182 -6.49 19.90 -3.06
CA HIS A 182 -7.69 20.54 -2.52
C HIS A 182 -8.93 20.00 -3.22
N TYR A 183 -9.83 19.39 -2.47
CA TYR A 183 -11.14 19.05 -3.01
C TYR A 183 -11.88 20.34 -3.33
N PRO A 184 -12.23 20.60 -4.59
CA PRO A 184 -12.89 21.81 -4.95
C PRO A 184 -14.26 21.91 -4.27
N LYS A 185 -14.59 23.06 -3.78
CA LYS A 185 -15.96 23.35 -3.38
C LYS A 185 -16.86 23.21 -4.62
N ARG A 186 -18.14 22.94 -4.37
CA ARG A 186 -19.12 22.78 -5.46
C ARG A 186 -19.06 23.97 -6.42
N GLY A 187 -18.62 23.72 -7.64
CA GLY A 187 -18.49 24.72 -8.70
C GLY A 187 -17.08 25.28 -8.94
N GLU A 188 -16.08 24.89 -8.16
CA GLU A 188 -14.67 25.17 -8.43
C GLU A 188 -14.09 24.11 -9.37
N GLU A 189 -13.08 24.46 -10.16
CA GLU A 189 -12.31 23.51 -10.94
C GLU A 189 -11.35 22.74 -10.04
N ILE A 190 -11.20 21.42 -10.29
CA ILE A 190 -10.18 20.64 -9.62
C ILE A 190 -8.84 21.04 -10.23
N ASN A 191 -7.96 21.58 -9.43
CA ASN A 191 -6.62 21.89 -9.86
C ASN A 191 -5.66 20.82 -9.35
N LEU A 192 -5.21 19.96 -10.27
CA LEU A 192 -4.13 19.01 -10.02
C LEU A 192 -2.75 19.64 -10.23
N ASP A 193 -2.68 20.95 -10.41
CA ASP A 193 -1.46 21.71 -10.67
C ASP A 193 -0.61 21.93 -9.41
N GLY A 194 -0.70 21.07 -8.40
CA GLY A 194 0.23 21.10 -7.30
C GLY A 194 1.67 21.13 -7.81
N PRO A 195 2.57 21.87 -7.16
CA PRO A 195 3.94 22.05 -7.68
C PRO A 195 4.72 20.74 -7.74
N TYR A 196 4.33 19.76 -6.94
CA TYR A 196 4.95 18.44 -6.91
C TYR A 196 4.01 17.40 -6.27
N LEU A 197 4.22 16.13 -6.58
CA LEU A 197 3.42 15.01 -6.06
C LEU A 197 3.72 14.71 -4.59
N TRP A 198 5.00 14.68 -4.25
CA TRP A 198 5.49 14.59 -2.88
C TRP A 198 6.81 15.32 -2.73
N TYR A 199 7.20 15.59 -1.51
CA TYR A 199 8.46 16.19 -1.16
C TYR A 199 9.09 15.49 0.05
N VAL A 200 10.39 15.66 0.19
CA VAL A 200 11.17 15.15 1.29
C VAL A 200 11.78 16.30 2.07
N ARG A 201 11.65 16.23 3.37
CA ARG A 201 12.20 17.20 4.31
C ARG A 201 13.26 16.54 5.20
N SER A 202 14.37 17.23 5.42
CA SER A 202 15.33 16.85 6.43
C SER A 202 14.84 17.30 7.83
N ARG A 203 14.94 16.41 8.82
CA ARG A 203 14.63 16.73 10.21
C ARG A 203 15.70 17.59 10.87
N SER A 204 16.97 17.41 10.45
CA SER A 204 18.11 18.06 11.09
C SER A 204 18.12 19.58 10.90
N ASN A 205 17.63 20.07 9.76
CA ASN A 205 17.64 21.50 9.43
C ASN A 205 16.30 22.02 8.91
N ASP A 206 15.26 21.15 8.92
CA ASP A 206 13.88 21.49 8.57
C ASP A 206 13.69 22.01 7.13
N SER A 207 14.60 21.65 6.22
CA SER A 207 14.58 22.09 4.82
C SER A 207 13.98 21.03 3.91
N ILE A 208 13.31 21.47 2.83
CA ILE A 208 12.90 20.58 1.75
C ILE A 208 14.14 20.27 0.90
N ILE A 209 14.50 18.99 0.82
CA ILE A 209 15.71 18.49 0.17
C ILE A 209 15.42 17.75 -1.14
N TYR A 210 14.16 17.36 -1.36
CA TYR A 210 13.73 16.72 -2.61
C TYR A 210 12.27 17.04 -2.90
N LYS A 211 11.91 17.12 -4.18
CA LYS A 211 10.54 17.30 -4.67
C LYS A 211 10.33 16.41 -5.88
N MET A 212 9.32 15.53 -5.83
CA MET A 212 8.91 14.75 -7.00
C MET A 212 8.09 15.64 -7.92
N PRO A 213 8.52 15.86 -9.18
CA PRO A 213 7.79 16.68 -10.14
C PRO A 213 6.37 16.16 -10.36
N ASN A 214 5.40 17.07 -10.47
CA ASN A 214 4.03 16.71 -10.83
C ASN A 214 3.93 16.55 -12.35
N HIS A 215 3.82 15.30 -12.80
CA HIS A 215 3.62 14.97 -14.21
C HIS A 215 2.14 14.92 -14.63
N LEU A 216 1.22 15.18 -13.69
CA LEU A 216 -0.22 15.10 -13.92
C LEU A 216 -0.85 16.47 -14.22
N PHE A 217 -0.04 17.51 -14.37
CA PHE A 217 -0.50 18.90 -14.60
C PHE A 217 -1.36 19.06 -15.88
N HIS A 218 -1.31 18.10 -16.80
CA HIS A 218 -2.12 18.10 -18.01
C HIS A 218 -3.56 17.60 -17.79
N ILE A 219 -3.84 17.02 -16.63
CA ILE A 219 -5.18 16.57 -16.28
C ILE A 219 -6.00 17.79 -15.90
N LYS A 220 -6.91 18.18 -16.78
CA LYS A 220 -7.87 19.25 -16.51
C LYS A 220 -9.17 18.63 -16.06
N ALA A 221 -9.51 18.86 -14.81
CA ALA A 221 -10.79 18.50 -14.28
C ALA A 221 -11.84 19.52 -14.71
N THR A 222 -12.91 19.07 -15.32
CA THR A 222 -14.02 19.94 -15.71
C THR A 222 -15.02 20.09 -14.57
N LYS A 223 -15.79 21.18 -14.58
CA LYS A 223 -16.80 21.51 -13.58
C LYS A 223 -17.73 20.32 -13.30
N GLY A 224 -17.82 19.90 -12.07
CA GLY A 224 -18.65 18.77 -11.63
C GLY A 224 -17.93 17.42 -11.58
N MET A 225 -16.64 17.36 -11.83
CA MET A 225 -15.86 16.15 -11.59
C MET A 225 -15.81 15.84 -10.09
N TYR A 226 -16.10 14.59 -9.81
CA TYR A 226 -15.62 13.95 -8.60
C TYR A 226 -14.38 13.14 -9.00
N LEU A 227 -13.36 13.18 -8.18
CA LEU A 227 -12.31 12.17 -8.20
C LEU A 227 -12.96 10.87 -7.71
N ALA A 228 -13.69 10.24 -8.63
CA ALA A 228 -14.79 9.34 -8.31
C ALA A 228 -14.35 7.95 -7.91
N PHE A 229 -13.06 7.73 -7.72
CA PHE A 229 -12.66 6.39 -7.39
C PHE A 229 -12.01 6.30 -6.03
N GLY A 230 -12.92 6.10 -5.17
CA GLY A 230 -12.90 5.16 -4.08
C GLY A 230 -11.68 5.22 -3.23
N GLY A 231 -11.41 6.19 -2.72
CA GLY A 231 -10.52 6.15 -1.64
C GLY A 231 -10.21 7.58 -1.25
N GLU A 232 -10.40 7.82 -0.05
CA GLU A 232 -9.98 9.01 0.63
C GLU A 232 -8.48 9.32 0.42
N TYR A 233 -7.76 8.44 -0.36
CA TYR A 233 -6.31 8.50 -0.53
C TYR A 233 -5.92 8.34 -2.00
N PRO A 234 -5.58 9.42 -2.69
CA PRO A 234 -5.08 9.36 -4.06
C PRO A 234 -3.63 8.86 -4.15
N LEU A 235 -3.11 8.30 -3.09
CA LEU A 235 -1.75 7.79 -3.01
C LEU A 235 -1.76 6.37 -2.46
N TYR A 236 -1.07 5.49 -3.16
CA TYR A 236 -0.65 4.20 -2.65
C TYR A 236 0.77 4.32 -2.11
N TYR A 237 1.01 3.81 -0.91
CA TYR A 237 2.35 3.65 -0.39
C TYR A 237 2.48 2.34 0.39
N ASN A 238 3.67 1.74 0.33
CA ASN A 238 4.01 0.57 1.11
C ASN A 238 5.47 0.67 1.54
N LYS A 239 5.74 0.43 2.82
CA LYS A 239 7.10 0.36 3.35
C LYS A 239 7.41 -1.09 3.70
N ILE A 240 8.32 -1.69 2.93
CA ILE A 240 8.76 -3.06 3.09
C ILE A 240 10.25 -3.03 3.45
N ASP A 241 10.57 -3.40 4.68
CA ASP A 241 11.90 -3.28 5.25
C ASP A 241 12.44 -1.85 5.08
N SER A 242 13.56 -1.66 4.39
CA SER A 242 14.13 -0.35 4.08
C SER A 242 13.59 0.30 2.80
N ASN A 243 12.71 -0.39 2.06
CA ASN A 243 12.17 0.13 0.80
C ASN A 243 10.84 0.85 1.03
N LEU A 244 10.70 2.02 0.46
CA LEU A 244 9.44 2.74 0.35
C LEU A 244 8.98 2.71 -1.10
N TYR A 245 7.77 2.22 -1.31
CA TYR A 245 7.10 2.20 -2.62
C TYR A 245 5.99 3.24 -2.62
N MET A 246 5.95 4.07 -3.66
CA MET A 246 4.93 5.13 -3.77
C MET A 246 4.38 5.22 -5.19
N ARG A 247 3.08 5.45 -5.28
CA ARG A 247 2.36 5.72 -6.52
C ARG A 247 1.24 6.72 -6.28
N HIS A 248 1.12 7.71 -7.14
CA HIS A 248 -0.10 8.48 -7.22
C HIS A 248 -1.19 7.67 -7.95
N VAL A 249 -2.46 7.75 -7.51
CA VAL A 249 -3.55 6.94 -8.07
C VAL A 249 -3.75 7.13 -9.58
N TYR A 250 -3.41 8.29 -10.10
CA TYR A 250 -3.50 8.61 -11.53
C TYR A 250 -2.23 8.26 -12.32
N GLN A 251 -1.21 7.74 -11.68
CA GLN A 251 0.00 7.27 -12.35
C GLN A 251 -0.02 5.76 -12.52
N ASP A 252 0.59 5.32 -13.59
CA ASP A 252 0.85 3.92 -13.88
C ASP A 252 2.13 3.40 -13.20
N THR A 253 3.02 4.31 -12.78
CA THR A 253 4.35 3.99 -12.27
C THR A 253 4.37 3.98 -10.75
N ILE A 254 4.89 2.88 -10.18
CA ILE A 254 5.24 2.74 -8.78
C ILE A 254 6.73 3.00 -8.64
N PHE A 255 7.08 4.01 -7.87
CA PHE A 255 8.45 4.37 -7.57
C PHE A 255 8.92 3.69 -6.28
N ARG A 256 10.19 3.32 -6.24
CA ARG A 256 10.87 2.79 -5.05
C ARG A 256 11.98 3.72 -4.62
N THR A 257 12.19 3.83 -3.32
CA THR A 257 13.37 4.46 -2.72
C THR A 257 13.80 3.74 -1.45
N THR A 258 15.08 3.81 -1.12
CA THR A 258 15.65 3.36 0.17
C THR A 258 16.12 4.51 1.03
N ASP A 259 16.35 5.69 0.45
CA ASP A 259 16.95 6.86 1.08
C ASP A 259 16.06 8.11 1.00
N ALA A 260 14.88 8.00 0.44
CA ALA A 260 13.93 9.07 0.15
C ALA A 260 14.43 10.14 -0.86
N LEU A 261 15.64 10.05 -1.38
CA LEU A 261 16.22 11.04 -2.31
C LEU A 261 16.29 10.52 -3.73
N LYS A 262 16.63 9.25 -3.89
CA LYS A 262 16.68 8.59 -5.19
C LYS A 262 15.44 7.74 -5.39
N TRP A 263 14.59 8.15 -6.34
CA TRP A 263 13.34 7.49 -6.69
C TRP A 263 13.50 6.79 -8.03
N GLU A 264 13.34 5.48 -8.03
CA GLU A 264 13.50 4.63 -9.22
C GLU A 264 12.13 4.08 -9.63
N PRO A 265 11.75 4.14 -10.92
CA PRO A 265 10.61 3.39 -11.43
C PRO A 265 10.83 1.89 -11.14
N TRP A 266 9.90 1.27 -10.41
CA TRP A 266 10.07 -0.11 -9.99
C TRP A 266 9.06 -1.04 -10.64
N TYR A 267 7.80 -0.62 -10.69
CA TYR A 267 6.73 -1.27 -11.44
C TYR A 267 6.01 -0.26 -12.32
N VAL A 268 5.53 -0.73 -13.48
CA VAL A 268 4.61 0.01 -14.34
C VAL A 268 3.38 -0.84 -14.55
N ILE A 269 2.21 -0.26 -14.30
CA ILE A 269 0.93 -0.91 -14.51
C ILE A 269 0.38 -0.48 -15.85
N LYS A 270 0.25 -1.41 -16.79
CA LYS A 270 -0.44 -1.17 -18.04
C LYS A 270 -1.91 -1.53 -17.85
N HIS A 271 -2.73 -0.51 -17.68
CA HIS A 271 -4.14 -0.67 -17.28
C HIS A 271 -5.06 -1.17 -18.42
N HIS A 272 -4.66 -1.00 -19.68
CA HIS A 272 -5.44 -1.37 -20.87
C HIS A 272 -4.56 -1.37 -22.13
N GLN A 273 -5.10 -1.89 -23.23
CA GLN A 273 -4.42 -1.92 -24.54
C GLN A 273 -4.54 -0.62 -25.35
N ARG A 274 -5.33 0.35 -24.89
CA ARG A 274 -5.63 1.58 -25.64
C ARG A 274 -4.48 2.59 -25.47
N ASP A 275 -4.27 3.42 -26.49
CA ASP A 275 -3.31 4.56 -26.43
C ASP A 275 -3.82 5.74 -25.56
N THR A 276 -4.94 5.59 -24.88
CA THR A 276 -5.54 6.63 -24.05
C THR A 276 -4.82 6.71 -22.71
N ASP A 277 -4.43 7.91 -22.32
CA ASP A 277 -3.82 8.18 -21.02
C ASP A 277 -4.75 7.76 -19.88
N TYR A 278 -4.29 6.82 -19.04
CA TYR A 278 -5.04 6.32 -17.89
C TYR A 278 -5.50 7.45 -16.96
N ALA A 279 -4.66 8.46 -16.75
CA ALA A 279 -5.01 9.61 -15.93
C ALA A 279 -6.22 10.38 -16.48
N ASN A 280 -6.30 10.54 -17.82
CA ASN A 280 -7.46 11.14 -18.47
C ASN A 280 -8.71 10.26 -18.38
N LEU A 281 -8.56 8.93 -18.41
CA LEU A 281 -9.68 8.01 -18.19
C LEU A 281 -10.20 8.09 -16.75
N MET A 282 -9.34 8.26 -15.76
CA MET A 282 -9.71 8.40 -14.36
C MET A 282 -10.39 9.76 -14.09
N ALA A 283 -10.01 10.79 -14.82
CA ALA A 283 -10.44 12.17 -14.61
C ALA A 283 -11.75 12.50 -15.33
N ILE A 284 -12.84 11.73 -15.13
CA ILE A 284 -14.13 11.97 -15.80
C ILE A 284 -15.23 12.45 -14.83
N THR A 285 -16.17 13.22 -15.34
CA THR A 285 -17.30 13.75 -14.58
C THR A 285 -18.29 12.67 -14.15
N VAL A 286 -18.86 12.80 -12.95
CA VAL A 286 -19.86 11.85 -12.42
C VAL A 286 -21.04 11.65 -13.39
N GLY A 287 -21.47 12.71 -14.09
CA GLY A 287 -22.56 12.62 -15.06
C GLY A 287 -22.22 11.81 -16.31
N ASP A 288 -20.95 11.63 -16.61
CA ASP A 288 -20.47 10.93 -17.78
C ASP A 288 -19.98 9.50 -17.47
N MET A 289 -19.94 9.11 -16.20
CA MET A 289 -19.50 7.77 -15.79
C MET A 289 -20.28 6.64 -16.46
N ALA A 290 -21.59 6.79 -16.58
CA ALA A 290 -22.46 5.80 -17.22
C ALA A 290 -22.29 5.72 -18.76
N LYS A 291 -21.62 6.69 -19.38
CA LYS A 291 -21.42 6.78 -20.83
C LYS A 291 -20.02 6.34 -21.27
N ARG A 292 -19.19 5.92 -20.34
CA ARG A 292 -17.81 5.53 -20.66
C ARG A 292 -17.76 4.21 -21.38
N ASP A 293 -16.99 4.17 -22.42
CA ASP A 293 -16.44 2.94 -22.95
C ASP A 293 -15.14 2.63 -22.18
N VAL A 294 -15.29 1.96 -21.05
CA VAL A 294 -14.18 1.53 -20.19
C VAL A 294 -14.05 0.02 -20.11
N GLU A 295 -14.69 -0.69 -21.02
CA GLU A 295 -14.53 -2.13 -21.13
C GLU A 295 -13.04 -2.50 -21.33
N GLY A 296 -12.57 -3.43 -20.52
CA GLY A 296 -11.17 -3.85 -20.51
C GLY A 296 -10.21 -2.82 -19.91
N VAL A 297 -10.69 -1.80 -19.18
CA VAL A 297 -9.87 -0.89 -18.39
C VAL A 297 -9.97 -1.25 -16.91
N TYR A 298 -8.83 -1.57 -16.31
CA TYR A 298 -8.77 -2.01 -14.92
C TYR A 298 -8.18 -0.92 -14.03
N GLN A 299 -8.78 -0.74 -12.86
CA GLN A 299 -8.23 0.08 -11.80
C GLN A 299 -7.51 -0.82 -10.79
N VAL A 300 -6.22 -0.61 -10.62
CA VAL A 300 -5.43 -1.29 -9.59
C VAL A 300 -5.39 -0.41 -8.36
N PHE A 301 -5.99 -0.88 -7.26
CA PHE A 301 -6.07 -0.13 -5.99
C PHE A 301 -4.85 -0.33 -5.13
N GLU A 302 -4.35 -1.56 -5.05
CA GLU A 302 -3.29 -1.95 -4.15
C GLU A 302 -2.28 -2.85 -4.84
N VAL A 303 -1.03 -2.65 -4.51
CA VAL A 303 0.10 -3.41 -5.03
C VAL A 303 1.05 -3.71 -3.89
N SER A 304 1.27 -4.98 -3.58
CA SER A 304 2.19 -5.40 -2.53
C SER A 304 3.34 -6.22 -3.13
N PRO A 305 4.54 -5.63 -3.25
CA PRO A 305 5.71 -6.35 -3.75
C PRO A 305 6.10 -7.50 -2.84
N LEU A 306 6.40 -8.65 -3.43
CA LEU A 306 6.93 -9.83 -2.77
C LEU A 306 8.27 -10.23 -3.40
N PRO A 307 9.11 -11.04 -2.73
CA PRO A 307 10.38 -11.48 -3.30
C PRO A 307 10.25 -12.23 -4.63
N THR A 308 9.15 -12.95 -4.83
CA THR A 308 8.89 -13.78 -6.02
C THR A 308 7.90 -13.18 -7.00
N GLY A 309 7.26 -12.06 -6.66
CA GLY A 309 6.22 -11.48 -7.50
C GLY A 309 5.58 -10.25 -6.91
N VAL A 310 4.34 -9.99 -7.32
CA VAL A 310 3.55 -8.85 -6.87
C VAL A 310 2.13 -9.31 -6.59
N LEU A 311 1.66 -9.09 -5.37
CA LEU A 311 0.25 -9.15 -5.05
C LEU A 311 -0.42 -7.85 -5.49
N PHE A 312 -1.61 -7.94 -6.04
CA PHE A 312 -2.38 -6.76 -6.42
C PHE A 312 -3.89 -6.97 -6.22
N ALA A 313 -4.58 -5.86 -5.99
CA ALA A 313 -6.03 -5.81 -5.97
C ALA A 313 -6.52 -4.86 -7.04
N TYR A 314 -7.52 -5.29 -7.79
CA TYR A 314 -8.03 -4.55 -8.92
C TYR A 314 -9.54 -4.69 -9.08
N ASN A 315 -10.12 -3.82 -9.88
CA ASN A 315 -11.49 -3.91 -10.33
C ASN A 315 -11.61 -3.35 -11.74
N ASP A 316 -12.73 -3.61 -12.42
CA ASP A 316 -13.10 -2.84 -13.60
C ASP A 316 -13.22 -1.35 -13.24
N LEU A 317 -12.86 -0.46 -14.14
CA LEU A 317 -12.78 0.98 -13.84
C LEU A 317 -14.07 1.57 -13.24
N ASN A 318 -15.22 1.00 -13.55
CA ASN A 318 -16.53 1.38 -13.00
C ASN A 318 -16.98 0.53 -11.79
N GLY A 319 -16.13 -0.40 -11.33
CA GLY A 319 -16.46 -1.30 -10.24
C GLY A 319 -16.36 -0.64 -8.86
N TRP A 320 -17.05 -1.22 -7.88
CA TRP A 320 -16.96 -0.79 -6.49
C TRP A 320 -15.83 -1.53 -5.77
N ARG A 321 -15.18 -0.87 -4.79
CA ARG A 321 -14.11 -1.50 -4.00
C ARG A 321 -14.53 -2.82 -3.33
N LYS A 322 -15.80 -2.97 -2.99
CA LYS A 322 -16.34 -4.23 -2.44
C LYS A 322 -16.25 -5.41 -3.41
N ASP A 323 -16.20 -5.14 -4.71
CA ASP A 323 -16.15 -6.13 -5.79
C ASP A 323 -14.70 -6.35 -6.29
N CYS A 324 -13.70 -5.82 -5.56
CA CYS A 324 -12.31 -5.96 -5.93
C CYS A 324 -11.88 -7.43 -5.97
N LYS A 325 -11.17 -7.76 -7.03
CA LYS A 325 -10.50 -9.03 -7.25
C LYS A 325 -9.04 -8.93 -6.82
N THR A 326 -8.43 -10.06 -6.54
CA THR A 326 -7.03 -10.13 -6.12
C THR A 326 -6.25 -11.03 -7.07
N GLY A 327 -4.95 -10.80 -7.18
CA GLY A 327 -4.08 -11.63 -8.00
C GLY A 327 -2.64 -11.58 -7.55
N PHE A 328 -1.88 -12.56 -8.00
CA PHE A 328 -0.44 -12.63 -7.85
C PHE A 328 0.21 -12.76 -9.22
N CYS A 329 1.08 -11.79 -9.53
CA CYS A 329 1.90 -11.81 -10.72
C CYS A 329 3.30 -12.30 -10.34
N LYS A 330 3.68 -13.47 -10.80
CA LYS A 330 5.01 -14.01 -10.56
C LYS A 330 6.03 -13.36 -11.49
N ILE A 331 7.15 -12.93 -10.93
CA ILE A 331 8.22 -12.29 -11.70
C ILE A 331 8.76 -13.24 -12.77
N GLY A 332 8.81 -12.77 -14.02
CA GLY A 332 9.28 -13.53 -15.16
C GLY A 332 8.20 -14.30 -15.92
N GLU A 333 6.99 -14.37 -15.39
CA GLU A 333 5.82 -14.91 -16.10
C GLU A 333 5.03 -13.76 -16.74
N LYS A 334 4.55 -13.97 -17.96
CA LYS A 334 3.78 -12.94 -18.67
C LYS A 334 2.32 -12.95 -18.29
N ALA A 335 1.78 -14.13 -17.93
CA ALA A 335 0.38 -14.26 -17.58
C ALA A 335 0.11 -13.74 -16.18
N LEU A 336 -0.85 -12.81 -16.08
CA LEU A 336 -1.42 -12.37 -14.83
C LEU A 336 -2.60 -13.29 -14.51
N THR A 337 -2.39 -14.26 -13.64
CA THR A 337 -3.49 -15.11 -13.20
C THR A 337 -4.13 -14.51 -11.98
N CYS A 338 -5.44 -14.37 -11.99
CA CYS A 338 -6.22 -13.82 -10.89
C CYS A 338 -7.22 -14.83 -10.35
N SER A 339 -7.30 -14.89 -9.06
CA SER A 339 -8.40 -15.53 -8.35
C SER A 339 -9.54 -14.56 -8.13
N PRO A 340 -10.80 -15.00 -8.20
CA PRO A 340 -11.92 -14.08 -8.10
C PRO A 340 -11.98 -13.31 -6.78
N ASN A 341 -11.55 -13.85 -5.65
CA ASN A 341 -11.71 -13.17 -4.35
C ASN A 341 -10.60 -13.40 -3.30
N SER A 342 -9.87 -14.51 -3.34
CA SER A 342 -8.91 -14.86 -2.27
C SER A 342 -7.90 -15.90 -2.73
N PHE A 343 -6.80 -16.01 -1.98
CA PHE A 343 -5.81 -17.08 -2.14
C PHE A 343 -6.21 -18.26 -1.26
N LYS A 344 -6.31 -19.45 -1.86
CA LYS A 344 -6.59 -20.66 -1.11
C LYS A 344 -5.39 -21.02 -0.24
N ASN A 345 -5.65 -21.39 1.01
CA ASN A 345 -4.63 -21.95 1.88
C ASN A 345 -4.44 -23.43 1.53
N ASP A 346 -3.25 -23.77 1.09
CA ASP A 346 -2.78 -25.13 0.81
C ASP A 346 -1.53 -25.47 1.64
N LEU A 347 -1.20 -24.63 2.62
CA LEU A 347 -0.07 -24.83 3.52
C LEU A 347 -0.45 -25.61 4.77
N ASP A 348 -1.71 -25.47 5.21
CA ASP A 348 -2.31 -26.25 6.31
C ASP A 348 -3.85 -26.23 6.23
N ASP A 349 -4.53 -26.81 7.25
CA ASP A 349 -5.98 -26.91 7.33
C ASP A 349 -6.62 -25.85 8.27
N CYS A 350 -5.82 -24.90 8.83
CA CYS A 350 -6.35 -24.01 9.87
C CYS A 350 -7.26 -22.91 9.34
N LEU A 351 -7.05 -22.50 8.10
CA LEU A 351 -7.77 -21.43 7.43
C LEU A 351 -8.01 -21.81 5.97
N LYS A 352 -9.15 -21.49 5.41
CA LYS A 352 -9.47 -21.86 4.01
C LYS A 352 -8.80 -20.97 2.98
N SER A 353 -8.83 -19.67 3.24
CA SER A 353 -8.29 -18.69 2.28
C SER A 353 -7.93 -17.37 2.96
N ILE A 354 -7.11 -16.57 2.30
CA ILE A 354 -6.75 -15.21 2.73
C ILE A 354 -6.98 -14.22 1.58
N ARG A 355 -7.63 -13.11 1.85
CA ARG A 355 -7.94 -12.07 0.87
C ARG A 355 -6.82 -11.03 0.77
N LEU A 356 -5.67 -11.43 0.23
CA LEU A 356 -4.51 -10.56 0.02
C LEU A 356 -4.61 -9.80 -1.32
N PRO A 357 -4.15 -8.54 -1.41
CA PRO A 357 -3.68 -7.67 -0.34
C PRO A 357 -4.80 -6.85 0.36
N LEU A 358 -6.07 -7.16 0.15
CA LEU A 358 -7.23 -6.41 0.64
C LEU A 358 -7.53 -6.55 2.14
N CYS A 359 -6.64 -7.18 2.89
CA CYS A 359 -6.73 -7.33 4.35
C CYS A 359 -5.66 -6.51 5.06
N CYS A 360 -5.83 -6.30 6.34
CA CYS A 360 -4.82 -5.65 7.17
C CYS A 360 -3.54 -6.49 7.21
N HIS A 361 -2.49 -6.03 6.53
CA HIS A 361 -1.23 -6.77 6.42
C HIS A 361 -0.01 -5.87 6.58
N PHE A 362 1.14 -6.49 6.88
CA PHE A 362 2.44 -5.83 6.99
C PHE A 362 3.55 -6.80 6.58
N GLN A 363 4.57 -6.31 5.88
CA GLN A 363 5.68 -7.14 5.42
C GLN A 363 7.00 -6.70 6.06
N ARG A 364 7.75 -7.69 6.61
CA ARG A 364 9.06 -7.46 7.18
C ARG A 364 9.92 -8.72 7.22
N ASN A 365 11.23 -8.59 6.97
CA ASN A 365 12.24 -9.65 7.13
C ASN A 365 11.86 -10.96 6.44
N GLY A 366 11.27 -10.89 5.24
CA GLY A 366 10.84 -12.08 4.50
C GLY A 366 9.58 -12.75 5.05
N TYR A 367 8.82 -12.08 5.89
CA TYR A 367 7.50 -12.52 6.35
C TYR A 367 6.42 -11.52 5.95
N LEU A 368 5.27 -12.06 5.61
CA LEU A 368 4.02 -11.31 5.46
C LEU A 368 3.14 -11.62 6.66
N TYR A 369 2.83 -10.61 7.43
CA TYR A 369 1.94 -10.67 8.59
C TYR A 369 0.55 -10.21 8.15
N VAL A 370 -0.47 -10.97 8.53
CA VAL A 370 -1.86 -10.70 8.15
C VAL A 370 -2.75 -10.83 9.37
N LEU A 371 -3.54 -9.84 9.64
CA LEU A 371 -4.52 -9.89 10.72
C LEU A 371 -5.82 -10.49 10.17
N ILE A 372 -6.27 -11.60 10.75
CA ILE A 372 -7.44 -12.36 10.32
C ILE A 372 -8.47 -12.41 11.45
N SER A 373 -9.72 -12.13 11.11
CA SER A 373 -10.86 -12.26 12.03
C SER A 373 -11.07 -13.70 12.44
N THR A 374 -11.44 -13.90 13.69
CA THR A 374 -11.61 -15.28 14.23
C THR A 374 -12.72 -16.09 13.56
N PRO A 375 -13.85 -15.52 13.12
CA PRO A 375 -14.86 -16.29 12.38
C PRO A 375 -14.33 -17.01 11.13
N ASP A 376 -13.30 -16.46 10.47
CA ASP A 376 -12.71 -17.08 9.26
C ASP A 376 -12.05 -18.45 9.56
N PHE A 377 -11.70 -18.73 10.82
CA PHE A 377 -11.15 -20.01 11.25
C PHE A 377 -12.19 -21.07 11.54
N PHE A 378 -13.49 -20.71 11.53
CA PHE A 378 -14.62 -21.61 11.78
C PHE A 378 -15.41 -21.96 10.52
N GLU A 379 -14.92 -21.56 9.35
CA GLU A 379 -15.49 -21.99 8.07
C GLU A 379 -15.51 -23.53 7.96
N GLU A 380 -16.50 -24.08 7.25
CA GLU A 380 -16.67 -25.51 7.09
C GLU A 380 -15.37 -26.21 6.62
N GLY A 381 -14.88 -27.14 7.42
CA GLY A 381 -13.67 -27.92 7.19
C GLY A 381 -12.36 -27.21 7.52
N ALA A 382 -12.37 -26.02 8.14
CA ALA A 382 -11.21 -25.44 8.80
C ALA A 382 -10.99 -26.07 10.19
N LYS A 383 -9.75 -26.03 10.68
CA LYS A 383 -9.36 -26.50 12.01
C LYS A 383 -8.67 -25.37 12.75
N PRO A 384 -9.35 -24.62 13.64
CA PRO A 384 -8.75 -23.51 14.34
C PRO A 384 -7.38 -23.84 14.92
N PRO A 385 -6.39 -22.93 14.78
CA PRO A 385 -4.99 -23.20 15.18
C PRO A 385 -4.81 -23.33 16.70
N PHE A 386 -5.81 -22.88 17.48
CA PHE A 386 -5.80 -22.93 18.93
C PHE A 386 -7.09 -23.62 19.43
N PRO A 387 -6.98 -24.63 20.33
CA PRO A 387 -8.14 -25.44 20.76
C PRO A 387 -9.22 -24.65 21.50
N ASP A 388 -8.84 -23.55 22.13
CA ASP A 388 -9.68 -22.65 22.93
C ASP A 388 -10.02 -21.34 22.21
N LEU A 389 -9.76 -21.26 20.90
CA LEU A 389 -10.19 -20.15 20.05
C LEU A 389 -11.71 -20.21 19.89
N THR A 390 -12.38 -19.06 19.95
CA THR A 390 -13.81 -18.89 19.68
C THR A 390 -14.03 -17.81 18.63
N GLU A 391 -15.21 -17.74 18.04
CA GLU A 391 -15.56 -16.69 17.08
C GLU A 391 -15.49 -15.28 17.69
N ASP A 392 -15.68 -15.17 19.02
CA ASP A 392 -15.62 -13.91 19.76
C ASP A 392 -14.21 -13.56 20.26
N SER A 393 -13.21 -14.41 20.00
CA SER A 393 -11.82 -14.14 20.38
C SER A 393 -11.23 -12.99 19.56
N ASN A 394 -10.16 -12.39 20.07
CA ASN A 394 -9.39 -11.38 19.34
C ASN A 394 -8.85 -11.95 18.02
N PRO A 395 -8.67 -11.10 16.98
CA PRO A 395 -8.09 -11.52 15.71
C PRO A 395 -6.77 -12.28 15.88
N VAL A 396 -6.54 -13.24 14.99
CA VAL A 396 -5.28 -14.00 14.96
C VAL A 396 -4.33 -13.37 13.97
N LEU A 397 -3.08 -13.17 14.38
CA LEU A 397 -2.03 -12.74 13.45
C LEU A 397 -1.45 -13.95 12.74
N VAL A 398 -1.70 -14.03 11.44
CA VAL A 398 -1.12 -15.03 10.54
C VAL A 398 0.24 -14.52 10.06
N LYS A 399 1.26 -15.37 10.14
CA LYS A 399 2.63 -15.09 9.70
C LYS A 399 3.00 -16.06 8.59
N LEU A 400 3.08 -15.55 7.35
CA LEU A 400 3.49 -16.28 6.16
C LEU A 400 4.99 -16.08 5.93
N LYS A 401 5.75 -17.15 5.85
CA LYS A 401 7.15 -17.09 5.45
C LYS A 401 7.22 -17.03 3.93
N LEU A 402 7.68 -15.91 3.40
CA LEU A 402 7.76 -15.68 1.96
C LEU A 402 8.87 -16.54 1.32
N LYS A 403 8.61 -17.04 0.12
CA LYS A 403 9.62 -17.71 -0.70
C LYS A 403 10.74 -16.73 -1.02
N LYS A 404 11.98 -17.22 -0.98
CA LYS A 404 13.15 -16.47 -1.43
C LYS A 404 13.24 -16.50 -2.95
N ARG A 405 13.85 -15.49 -3.55
CA ARG A 405 14.29 -15.57 -4.94
C ARG A 405 15.28 -16.70 -5.10
N TRP A 406 15.20 -17.43 -6.21
CA TRP A 406 16.09 -18.56 -6.53
C TRP A 406 17.60 -18.22 -6.53
N LYS A 407 17.98 -16.93 -6.47
CA LYS A 407 19.39 -16.48 -6.53
C LYS A 407 20.04 -16.16 -5.18
N GLU A 408 19.33 -16.28 -4.08
CA GLU A 408 19.92 -16.04 -2.74
C GLU A 408 20.41 -17.34 -2.06
N THR A 409 20.47 -18.45 -2.78
CA THR A 409 21.16 -19.66 -2.31
C THR A 409 22.59 -19.66 -2.83
N ASN A 410 23.44 -18.86 -2.14
CA ASN A 410 24.88 -19.13 -2.06
C ASN A 410 25.37 -18.73 -0.67
#